data_20f32b99f4c771cd65d2622263a0daf0
#
_entry.id   20f32b99f4c771cd65d2622263a0daf0
#
_cell.length_a   1.000
_cell.length_b   1.000
_cell.length_c   1.000
_cell.angle_alpha   90.00
_cell.angle_beta   90.00
_cell.angle_gamma   90.00
#
_symmetry.space_group_name_H-M   'P 1'
#
loop_
_entity.id
_entity.type
_entity.pdbx_description
1 polymer ?
#
loop_
_entity_poly.entity_id
_entity_poly.type
_entity_poly.pdbx_seq_one_letter_code
_entity_poly.pdbx_strand_id
1 'polypeptide(L)'
;MKKLVIIFVLAAIAASVYFMVNKPKPPVAGVAAQEAALLYDGEVIKIDSATRTVTLKNNDGETSIVAGPEVKNFAEIKVGDRFDVIYELAVAIELVKVKNAGTTSEQVTTSTTTAPQGDKPGIVTTNTVTAVANVEAIDTVKNTVSLKGPQGNVFKVKVQNPDLMKDIAVNDQVKVVYSEAIAAVVSTPAPKK
;
A
#
# COMPACT_ATOMS: atom_id res chain seq x y z
N MET A 1 -4.19 -30.75 -1.28
CA MET A 1 -3.31 -29.60 -1.01
C MET A 1 -3.37 -28.69 -2.25
N LYS A 2 -4.13 -27.61 -2.17
CA LYS A 2 -4.25 -26.64 -3.27
C LYS A 2 -3.02 -25.73 -3.23
N LYS A 3 -2.09 -25.91 -4.17
CA LYS A 3 -0.96 -25.00 -4.36
C LYS A 3 -1.53 -23.68 -4.89
N LEU A 4 -1.62 -22.68 -4.02
CA LEU A 4 -1.96 -21.33 -4.43
C LEU A 4 -0.68 -20.72 -5.06
N VAL A 5 -0.58 -20.80 -6.38
CA VAL A 5 0.48 -20.12 -7.11
C VAL A 5 0.04 -18.67 -7.28
N ILE A 6 0.54 -17.79 -6.41
CA ILE A 6 0.36 -16.35 -6.58
C ILE A 6 1.46 -15.89 -7.53
N ILE A 7 1.09 -15.71 -8.79
CA ILE A 7 1.99 -15.12 -9.79
C ILE A 7 1.97 -13.61 -9.56
N PHE A 8 2.95 -13.09 -8.80
CA PHE A 8 3.26 -11.68 -8.80
C PHE A 8 4.00 -11.35 -10.10
N VAL A 9 3.26 -11.23 -11.20
CA VAL A 9 3.72 -10.46 -12.33
C VAL A 9 3.63 -9.01 -11.90
N LEU A 10 4.69 -8.50 -11.30
CA LEU A 10 4.87 -7.07 -11.05
C LEU A 10 5.17 -6.37 -12.38
N ALA A 11 4.22 -6.37 -13.30
CA ALA A 11 4.02 -5.24 -14.17
C ALA A 11 3.36 -4.17 -13.30
N ALA A 12 3.97 -3.02 -13.14
CA ALA A 12 3.48 -1.90 -12.33
C ALA A 12 2.02 -1.50 -12.67
N ILE A 13 1.51 -1.94 -13.81
CA ILE A 13 0.14 -1.74 -14.28
C ILE A 13 -0.84 -2.76 -13.67
N ALA A 14 -0.41 -4.01 -13.41
CA ALA A 14 -1.30 -5.04 -12.88
C ALA A 14 -1.54 -4.89 -11.38
N ALA A 15 -0.57 -4.40 -10.62
CA ALA A 15 -0.74 -4.12 -9.20
C ALA A 15 -1.74 -2.97 -8.97
N SER A 16 -1.71 -1.92 -9.78
CA SER A 16 -2.66 -0.81 -9.68
C SER A 16 -4.10 -1.24 -10.04
N VAL A 17 -4.27 -2.10 -11.05
CA VAL A 17 -5.60 -2.61 -11.46
C VAL A 17 -6.12 -3.63 -10.45
N TYR A 18 -5.28 -4.52 -9.94
CA TYR A 18 -5.68 -5.50 -8.91
C TYR A 18 -6.08 -4.80 -7.61
N PHE A 19 -5.37 -3.74 -7.21
CA PHE A 19 -5.72 -2.92 -6.05
C PHE A 19 -6.96 -2.06 -6.26
N MET A 20 -7.24 -1.59 -7.49
CA MET A 20 -8.48 -0.88 -7.79
C MET A 20 -9.72 -1.79 -7.71
N VAL A 21 -9.59 -3.07 -8.04
CA VAL A 21 -10.71 -4.03 -8.05
C VAL A 21 -10.87 -4.76 -6.71
N ASN A 22 -9.75 -5.02 -6.02
CA ASN A 22 -9.72 -5.72 -4.73
C ASN A 22 -9.00 -4.87 -3.68
N LYS A 23 -9.44 -3.62 -3.46
CA LYS A 23 -8.91 -2.85 -2.32
C LYS A 23 -9.04 -3.71 -1.07
N PRO A 24 -7.94 -4.00 -0.35
CA PRO A 24 -8.08 -4.58 0.97
C PRO A 24 -9.03 -3.67 1.73
N LYS A 25 -10.09 -4.27 2.28
CA LYS A 25 -11.07 -3.53 3.10
C LYS A 25 -10.24 -2.75 4.12
N PRO A 26 -10.33 -1.40 4.16
CA PRO A 26 -9.52 -0.65 5.10
C PRO A 26 -9.77 -1.24 6.48
N PRO A 27 -8.73 -1.44 7.29
CA PRO A 27 -8.87 -2.03 8.60
C PRO A 27 -9.94 -1.26 9.35
N VAL A 28 -10.92 -1.99 9.85
CA VAL A 28 -12.11 -1.49 10.54
C VAL A 28 -11.69 -0.52 11.64
N ALA A 29 -12.39 0.60 11.71
CA ALA A 29 -12.28 1.69 12.66
C ALA A 29 -11.58 1.33 13.99
N GLY A 30 -10.45 1.98 14.28
CA GLY A 30 -9.82 1.91 15.58
C GLY A 30 -8.32 2.19 15.62
N VAL A 31 -7.66 2.34 14.48
CA VAL A 31 -6.20 2.35 14.44
C VAL A 31 -5.64 3.75 14.34
N ALA A 32 -4.88 4.13 15.38
CA ALA A 32 -4.18 5.40 15.51
C ALA A 32 -3.01 5.50 14.52
N ALA A 33 -2.78 6.70 14.04
CA ALA A 33 -1.62 7.30 13.41
C ALA A 33 -0.49 6.36 12.95
N GLN A 34 -0.15 6.41 11.67
CA GLN A 34 1.02 5.76 11.04
C GLN A 34 1.11 4.25 11.29
N GLU A 35 0.09 3.52 11.03
CA GLU A 35 0.20 2.07 11.06
C GLU A 35 0.43 1.53 9.65
N ALA A 36 1.70 1.18 9.43
CA ALA A 36 2.04 0.24 8.39
C ALA A 36 1.40 -1.11 8.78
N ALA A 37 0.50 -1.61 7.95
CA ALA A 37 -0.05 -2.94 8.15
C ALA A 37 0.89 -3.96 7.50
N LEU A 38 1.41 -4.89 8.28
CA LEU A 38 2.10 -6.05 7.74
C LEU A 38 1.07 -6.94 7.05
N LEU A 39 1.11 -6.99 5.72
CA LEU A 39 0.18 -7.77 4.91
C LEU A 39 0.64 -9.22 4.76
N TYR A 40 1.94 -9.44 4.75
CA TYR A 40 2.56 -10.76 4.64
C TYR A 40 3.95 -10.71 5.26
N ASP A 41 4.33 -11.77 5.94
CA ASP A 41 5.69 -12.03 6.36
C ASP A 41 6.04 -13.50 6.12
N GLY A 42 7.29 -13.77 5.79
CA GLY A 42 7.74 -15.14 5.56
C GLY A 42 9.25 -15.26 5.49
N GLU A 43 9.75 -16.47 5.72
CA GLU A 43 11.14 -16.82 5.54
C GLU A 43 11.37 -17.40 4.14
N VAL A 44 12.46 -17.00 3.50
CA VAL A 44 12.91 -17.58 2.23
C VAL A 44 13.45 -18.98 2.50
N ILE A 45 12.76 -20.01 2.01
CA ILE A 45 13.16 -21.41 2.20
C ILE A 45 13.76 -22.06 0.94
N LYS A 46 13.49 -21.48 -0.25
CA LYS A 46 14.01 -21.97 -1.53
C LYS A 46 14.11 -20.85 -2.55
N ILE A 47 15.15 -20.92 -3.39
CA ILE A 47 15.36 -19.98 -4.49
C ILE A 47 15.63 -20.78 -5.76
N ASP A 48 14.91 -20.46 -6.83
CA ASP A 48 15.16 -20.94 -8.19
C ASP A 48 15.60 -19.74 -9.05
N SER A 49 16.89 -19.64 -9.32
CA SER A 49 17.45 -18.54 -10.07
C SER A 49 17.10 -18.57 -11.56
N ALA A 50 16.81 -19.76 -12.13
CA ALA A 50 16.46 -19.90 -13.54
C ALA A 50 15.07 -19.33 -13.83
N THR A 51 14.12 -19.57 -12.94
CA THR A 51 12.75 -19.07 -13.02
C THR A 51 12.52 -17.80 -12.19
N ARG A 52 13.55 -17.30 -11.51
CA ARG A 52 13.47 -16.18 -10.55
C ARG A 52 12.38 -16.38 -9.49
N THR A 53 12.19 -17.62 -9.06
CA THR A 53 11.15 -18.00 -8.10
C THR A 53 11.73 -18.09 -6.70
N VAL A 54 11.08 -17.46 -5.74
CA VAL A 54 11.38 -17.56 -4.30
C VAL A 54 10.23 -18.26 -3.62
N THR A 55 10.52 -19.33 -2.87
CA THR A 55 9.54 -19.99 -2.00
C THR A 55 9.69 -19.45 -0.59
N LEU A 56 8.60 -18.97 -0.06
CA LEU A 56 8.47 -18.38 1.27
C LEU A 56 7.68 -19.32 2.17
N LYS A 57 7.98 -19.30 3.45
CA LYS A 57 7.26 -20.04 4.47
C LYS A 57 6.89 -19.14 5.62
N ASN A 58 5.64 -19.22 6.06
CA ASN A 58 5.12 -18.60 7.27
C ASN A 58 4.25 -19.60 8.06
N ASN A 59 3.47 -19.11 9.02
CA ASN A 59 2.57 -19.93 9.83
C ASN A 59 1.41 -20.52 9.04
N ASP A 60 1.02 -19.90 7.91
CA ASP A 60 -0.08 -20.33 7.07
C ASP A 60 0.36 -21.35 6.00
N GLY A 61 1.66 -21.58 5.86
CA GLY A 61 2.23 -22.56 4.93
C GLY A 61 3.29 -21.98 3.98
N GLU A 62 3.42 -22.63 2.83
CA GLU A 62 4.41 -22.27 1.81
C GLU A 62 3.76 -21.56 0.63
N THR A 63 4.39 -20.49 0.19
CA THR A 63 3.97 -19.68 -0.97
C THR A 63 5.17 -19.44 -1.88
N SER A 64 4.96 -19.49 -3.20
CA SER A 64 6.02 -19.15 -4.18
C SER A 64 5.67 -17.87 -4.91
N ILE A 65 6.64 -16.98 -5.02
CA ILE A 65 6.56 -15.73 -5.78
C ILE A 65 7.64 -15.71 -6.86
N VAL A 66 7.30 -15.10 -8.00
CA VAL A 66 8.24 -14.88 -9.11
C VAL A 66 8.65 -13.42 -9.10
N ALA A 67 9.95 -13.16 -8.99
CA ALA A 67 10.48 -11.80 -9.06
C ALA A 67 10.55 -11.34 -10.52
N GLY A 68 9.94 -10.19 -10.80
CA GLY A 68 9.97 -9.58 -12.12
C GLY A 68 11.37 -9.03 -12.48
N PRO A 69 11.56 -8.59 -13.74
CA PRO A 69 12.85 -8.07 -14.21
C PRO A 69 13.29 -6.77 -13.53
N GLU A 70 12.35 -6.03 -12.93
CA GLU A 70 12.60 -4.81 -12.16
C GLU A 70 13.38 -5.07 -10.86
N VAL A 71 13.33 -6.30 -10.32
CA VAL A 71 14.12 -6.72 -9.15
C VAL A 71 15.54 -7.02 -9.59
N LYS A 72 16.38 -6.00 -9.75
CA LYS A 72 17.73 -6.11 -10.32
C LYS A 72 18.70 -6.90 -9.44
N ASN A 73 18.51 -6.83 -8.14
CA ASN A 73 19.35 -7.44 -7.10
C ASN A 73 18.78 -8.79 -6.58
N PHE A 74 18.08 -9.53 -7.43
CA PHE A 74 17.56 -10.85 -7.10
C PHE A 74 18.62 -11.83 -6.57
N ALA A 75 19.86 -11.74 -7.07
CA ALA A 75 20.98 -12.58 -6.64
C ALA A 75 21.39 -12.36 -5.17
N GLU A 76 20.99 -11.24 -4.57
CA GLU A 76 21.28 -10.93 -3.16
C GLU A 76 20.31 -11.63 -2.19
N ILE A 77 19.25 -12.28 -2.69
CA ILE A 77 18.33 -13.07 -1.86
C ILE A 77 19.03 -14.36 -1.45
N LYS A 78 18.91 -14.72 -0.17
CA LYS A 78 19.46 -15.96 0.39
C LYS A 78 18.38 -16.73 1.14
N VAL A 79 18.54 -18.05 1.19
CA VAL A 79 17.73 -18.89 2.07
C VAL A 79 17.96 -18.46 3.52
N GLY A 80 16.87 -18.30 4.28
CA GLY A 80 16.86 -17.76 5.63
C GLY A 80 16.57 -16.25 5.69
N ASP A 81 16.57 -15.52 4.58
CA ASP A 81 16.13 -14.13 4.58
C ASP A 81 14.65 -14.01 4.92
N ARG A 82 14.26 -12.84 5.44
CA ARG A 82 12.86 -12.48 5.64
C ARG A 82 12.35 -11.74 4.42
N PHE A 83 11.10 -11.99 4.11
CA PHE A 83 10.33 -11.26 3.10
C PHE A 83 9.08 -10.69 3.75
N ASP A 84 8.95 -9.39 3.71
CA ASP A 84 7.83 -8.67 4.31
C ASP A 84 7.11 -7.84 3.24
N VAL A 85 5.78 -7.86 3.28
CA VAL A 85 4.93 -6.95 2.50
C VAL A 85 4.20 -6.04 3.47
N ILE A 86 4.45 -4.75 3.32
CA ILE A 86 3.96 -3.71 4.23
C ILE A 86 3.09 -2.75 3.44
N TYR A 87 1.94 -2.41 3.96
CA TYR A 87 1.07 -1.38 3.44
C TYR A 87 1.09 -0.17 4.38
N GLU A 88 1.40 1.00 3.84
CA GLU A 88 1.32 2.26 4.57
C GLU A 88 -0.01 2.94 4.27
N LEU A 89 -0.68 3.34 5.34
CA LEU A 89 -1.99 4.00 5.25
C LEU A 89 -1.93 5.33 4.51
N ALA A 90 -3.02 5.63 3.84
CA ALA A 90 -3.22 6.89 3.16
C ALA A 90 -3.10 8.09 4.10
N VAL A 91 -2.18 8.99 3.79
CA VAL A 91 -1.96 10.24 4.50
C VAL A 91 -2.34 11.40 3.61
N ALA A 92 -3.31 12.23 4.06
CA ALA A 92 -3.69 13.42 3.32
C ALA A 92 -2.57 14.46 3.33
N ILE A 93 -2.15 14.84 2.12
CA ILE A 93 -1.17 15.91 1.87
C ILE A 93 -1.88 17.24 1.71
N GLU A 94 -3.04 17.23 1.05
CA GLU A 94 -3.88 18.39 0.79
C GLU A 94 -5.35 18.03 1.05
N LEU A 95 -6.10 18.94 1.64
CA LEU A 95 -7.53 18.81 1.86
C LEU A 95 -8.16 20.20 1.78
N VAL A 96 -8.85 20.48 0.69
CA VAL A 96 -9.40 21.81 0.40
C VAL A 96 -10.87 21.70 0.03
N LYS A 97 -11.71 22.51 0.69
CA LYS A 97 -13.12 22.64 0.34
C LYS A 97 -13.28 23.20 -1.06
N VAL A 98 -14.07 22.52 -1.90
CA VAL A 98 -14.40 22.98 -3.24
C VAL A 98 -15.88 23.38 -3.30
N LYS A 99 -16.14 24.50 -3.97
CA LYS A 99 -17.51 24.96 -4.19
C LYS A 99 -18.00 24.44 -5.54
N ASN A 100 -19.10 23.70 -5.52
CA ASN A 100 -19.80 23.25 -6.73
C ASN A 100 -18.93 22.46 -7.72
N ALA A 101 -18.07 21.57 -7.23
CA ALA A 101 -17.25 20.73 -8.11
C ALA A 101 -18.10 19.74 -8.95
N GLY A 102 -19.39 19.59 -8.61
CA GLY A 102 -20.36 18.76 -9.35
C GLY A 102 -20.07 17.27 -9.21
N THR A 103 -19.27 16.73 -10.12
CA THR A 103 -18.96 15.29 -10.15
C THR A 103 -17.72 14.97 -9.32
N THR A 104 -17.79 13.93 -8.50
CA THR A 104 -16.62 13.36 -7.84
C THR A 104 -15.68 12.76 -8.90
N SER A 105 -14.37 12.92 -8.70
CA SER A 105 -13.33 12.45 -9.63
C SER A 105 -12.16 11.84 -8.88
N GLU A 106 -11.38 11.01 -9.55
CA GLU A 106 -10.17 10.41 -8.99
C GLU A 106 -9.10 10.33 -10.08
N GLN A 107 -7.89 10.74 -9.74
CA GLN A 107 -6.69 10.59 -10.55
C GLN A 107 -5.59 10.00 -9.70
N VAL A 108 -4.97 8.92 -10.19
CA VAL A 108 -3.88 8.23 -9.51
C VAL A 108 -2.59 8.42 -10.28
N THR A 109 -1.54 8.80 -9.56
CA THR A 109 -0.16 8.82 -10.07
C THR A 109 0.65 7.80 -9.27
N THR A 110 1.24 6.84 -9.97
CA THR A 110 2.04 5.79 -9.35
C THR A 110 3.52 6.06 -9.56
N SER A 111 4.29 5.93 -8.50
CA SER A 111 5.77 5.97 -8.50
C SER A 111 6.29 4.67 -7.89
N THR A 112 7.34 4.12 -8.49
CA THR A 112 7.99 2.90 -8.00
C THR A 112 9.46 3.16 -7.78
N THR A 113 9.95 2.80 -6.59
CA THR A 113 11.36 2.87 -6.20
C THR A 113 11.85 1.47 -5.88
N THR A 114 13.03 1.11 -6.35
CA THR A 114 13.70 -0.16 -6.05
C THR A 114 14.94 0.06 -5.22
N ALA A 115 15.32 -0.95 -4.43
CA ALA A 115 16.54 -0.92 -3.65
C ALA A 115 17.77 -0.73 -4.56
N PRO A 116 18.81 -0.01 -4.11
CA PRO A 116 20.09 0.14 -4.83
C PRO A 116 20.73 -1.21 -5.14
N GLN A 117 21.55 -1.24 -6.20
CA GLN A 117 22.30 -2.46 -6.56
C GLN A 117 23.30 -2.79 -5.45
N GLY A 118 23.35 -4.08 -5.06
CA GLY A 118 24.19 -4.58 -3.97
C GLY A 118 23.47 -4.69 -2.63
N ASP A 119 22.36 -4.02 -2.45
CA ASP A 119 21.50 -4.17 -1.27
C ASP A 119 20.54 -5.36 -1.42
N LYS A 120 19.91 -5.77 -0.32
CA LYS A 120 18.80 -6.72 -0.37
C LYS A 120 17.66 -6.15 -1.22
N PRO A 121 16.99 -6.98 -2.03
CA PRO A 121 15.91 -6.50 -2.87
C PRO A 121 14.79 -5.85 -2.06
N GLY A 122 14.33 -4.72 -2.57
CA GLY A 122 13.17 -4.01 -2.05
C GLY A 122 12.51 -3.22 -3.17
N ILE A 123 11.20 -3.16 -3.15
CA ILE A 123 10.38 -2.35 -4.04
C ILE A 123 9.32 -1.63 -3.23
N VAL A 124 9.20 -0.34 -3.46
CA VAL A 124 8.15 0.50 -2.86
C VAL A 124 7.35 1.11 -3.99
N THR A 125 6.07 0.85 -4.01
CA THR A 125 5.12 1.49 -4.92
C THR A 125 4.30 2.48 -4.12
N THR A 126 4.40 3.75 -4.49
CA THR A 126 3.64 4.85 -3.89
C THR A 126 2.60 5.33 -4.87
N ASN A 127 1.35 5.37 -4.45
CA ASN A 127 0.26 5.98 -5.18
C ASN A 127 -0.02 7.35 -4.57
N THR A 128 0.04 8.39 -5.38
CA THR A 128 -0.49 9.70 -5.04
C THR A 128 -1.83 9.85 -5.73
N VAL A 129 -2.87 10.02 -4.95
CA VAL A 129 -4.24 10.12 -5.43
C VAL A 129 -4.74 11.55 -5.25
N THR A 130 -5.20 12.13 -6.33
CA THR A 130 -5.95 13.39 -6.32
C THR A 130 -7.42 13.06 -6.56
N ALA A 131 -8.28 13.39 -5.61
CA ALA A 131 -9.70 13.09 -5.73
C ALA A 131 -10.57 14.28 -5.34
N VAL A 132 -11.74 14.35 -5.95
CA VAL A 132 -12.87 15.16 -5.48
C VAL A 132 -13.87 14.22 -4.84
N ALA A 133 -14.12 14.39 -3.56
CA ALA A 133 -14.90 13.46 -2.75
C ALA A 133 -15.82 14.22 -1.78
N ASN A 134 -16.86 13.56 -1.31
CA ASN A 134 -17.77 14.12 -0.30
C ASN A 134 -17.29 13.73 1.11
N VAL A 135 -17.35 14.66 2.04
CA VAL A 135 -17.03 14.42 3.44
C VAL A 135 -18.20 13.69 4.11
N GLU A 136 -17.93 12.46 4.57
CA GLU A 136 -18.92 11.64 5.29
C GLU A 136 -18.79 11.77 6.82
N ALA A 137 -17.55 11.91 7.33
CA ALA A 137 -17.30 12.09 8.75
C ALA A 137 -15.97 12.79 9.00
N ILE A 138 -15.89 13.51 10.13
CA ILE A 138 -14.67 14.17 10.60
C ILE A 138 -14.43 13.74 12.05
N ASP A 139 -13.23 13.24 12.34
CA ASP A 139 -12.78 12.89 13.68
C ASP A 139 -11.58 13.77 14.03
N THR A 140 -11.83 14.83 14.77
CA THR A 140 -10.79 15.80 15.17
C THR A 140 -9.86 15.26 16.25
N VAL A 141 -10.28 14.25 17.02
CA VAL A 141 -9.45 13.62 18.05
C VAL A 141 -8.39 12.74 17.39
N LYS A 142 -8.80 11.99 16.37
CA LYS A 142 -7.91 11.10 15.62
C LYS A 142 -7.26 11.78 14.42
N ASN A 143 -7.60 13.03 14.13
CA ASN A 143 -7.19 13.75 12.93
C ASN A 143 -7.47 12.94 11.65
N THR A 144 -8.69 12.42 11.51
CA THR A 144 -9.07 11.65 10.31
C THR A 144 -10.34 12.19 9.67
N VAL A 145 -10.40 12.10 8.35
CA VAL A 145 -11.59 12.42 7.55
C VAL A 145 -12.01 11.21 6.75
N SER A 146 -13.29 10.85 6.84
CA SER A 146 -13.90 9.83 6.00
C SER A 146 -14.48 10.49 4.77
N LEU A 147 -14.08 10.01 3.60
CA LEU A 147 -14.41 10.57 2.30
C LEU A 147 -15.11 9.52 1.44
N LYS A 148 -16.15 9.95 0.72
CA LYS A 148 -16.85 9.12 -0.26
C LYS A 148 -16.42 9.51 -1.67
N GLY A 149 -15.74 8.58 -2.33
CA GLY A 149 -15.23 8.74 -3.68
C GLY A 149 -16.29 8.58 -4.77
N PRO A 150 -15.89 8.72 -6.05
CA PRO A 150 -16.79 8.68 -7.20
C PRO A 150 -17.49 7.34 -7.40
N GLN A 151 -16.92 6.26 -6.92
CA GLN A 151 -17.49 4.91 -7.01
C GLN A 151 -18.40 4.55 -5.82
N GLY A 152 -18.66 5.54 -4.92
CA GLY A 152 -19.45 5.35 -3.71
C GLY A 152 -18.70 4.65 -2.56
N ASN A 153 -17.46 4.25 -2.76
CA ASN A 153 -16.60 3.71 -1.71
C ASN A 153 -16.24 4.78 -0.68
N VAL A 154 -16.32 4.43 0.58
CA VAL A 154 -15.87 5.30 1.69
C VAL A 154 -14.46 4.88 2.10
N PHE A 155 -13.55 5.84 2.12
CA PHE A 155 -12.18 5.65 2.58
C PHE A 155 -11.83 6.70 3.63
N LYS A 156 -10.88 6.37 4.49
CA LYS A 156 -10.43 7.25 5.57
C LYS A 156 -9.01 7.71 5.31
N VAL A 157 -8.78 9.00 5.44
CA VAL A 157 -7.45 9.58 5.34
C VAL A 157 -7.04 10.19 6.68
N LYS A 158 -5.77 10.04 7.02
CA LYS A 158 -5.15 10.73 8.14
C LYS A 158 -4.77 12.14 7.68
N VAL A 159 -5.10 13.14 8.47
CA VAL A 159 -4.75 14.54 8.20
C VAL A 159 -3.59 14.91 9.10
N GLN A 160 -2.41 15.15 8.53
CA GLN A 160 -1.21 15.50 9.32
C GLN A 160 -1.31 16.89 9.93
N ASN A 161 -1.85 17.84 9.16
CA ASN A 161 -2.09 19.20 9.66
C ASN A 161 -3.56 19.38 10.02
N PRO A 162 -3.92 19.40 11.32
CA PRO A 162 -5.31 19.57 11.77
C PRO A 162 -5.99 20.86 11.28
N ASP A 163 -5.20 21.87 10.91
CA ASP A 163 -5.75 23.14 10.41
C ASP A 163 -6.52 22.93 9.09
N LEU A 164 -6.15 21.94 8.30
CA LEU A 164 -6.87 21.58 7.07
C LEU A 164 -8.30 21.10 7.31
N MET A 165 -8.64 20.72 8.54
CA MET A 165 -9.98 20.26 8.89
C MET A 165 -10.89 21.38 9.39
N LYS A 166 -10.37 22.59 9.67
CA LYS A 166 -11.13 23.68 10.28
C LYS A 166 -12.22 24.24 9.37
N ASP A 167 -11.96 24.21 8.05
CA ASP A 167 -12.82 24.85 7.06
C ASP A 167 -13.76 23.88 6.35
N ILE A 168 -13.75 22.60 6.76
CA ILE A 168 -14.60 21.56 6.17
C ILE A 168 -15.65 21.04 7.15
N ALA A 169 -16.78 20.62 6.62
CA ALA A 169 -17.90 20.03 7.38
C ALA A 169 -18.40 18.76 6.67
N VAL A 170 -19.15 17.94 7.41
CA VAL A 170 -19.86 16.79 6.82
C VAL A 170 -20.81 17.29 5.72
N ASN A 171 -20.87 16.55 4.62
CA ASN A 171 -21.54 16.86 3.36
C ASN A 171 -20.84 17.92 2.50
N ASP A 172 -19.72 18.48 2.93
CA ASP A 172 -18.90 19.29 2.04
C ASP A 172 -18.26 18.44 0.95
N GLN A 173 -18.02 19.06 -0.20
CA GLN A 173 -17.18 18.49 -1.24
C GLN A 173 -15.76 19.05 -1.09
N VAL A 174 -14.77 18.15 -1.13
CA VAL A 174 -13.37 18.49 -0.96
C VAL A 174 -12.53 17.92 -2.08
N LYS A 175 -11.52 18.69 -2.50
CA LYS A 175 -10.37 18.14 -3.21
C LYS A 175 -9.40 17.62 -2.17
N VAL A 176 -9.05 16.35 -2.27
CA VAL A 176 -8.05 15.72 -1.42
C VAL A 176 -6.89 15.21 -2.27
N VAL A 177 -5.67 15.42 -1.81
CA VAL A 177 -4.47 14.76 -2.31
C VAL A 177 -3.94 13.91 -1.15
N TYR A 178 -3.83 12.61 -1.36
CA TYR A 178 -3.27 11.70 -0.37
C TYR A 178 -2.27 10.73 -1.00
N SER A 179 -1.39 10.21 -0.18
CA SER A 179 -0.39 9.21 -0.57
C SER A 179 -0.61 7.93 0.22
N GLU A 180 -0.52 6.81 -0.46
CA GLU A 180 -0.47 5.47 0.11
C GLU A 180 0.70 4.70 -0.49
N ALA A 181 1.30 3.79 0.24
CA ALA A 181 2.40 2.99 -0.26
C ALA A 181 2.26 1.52 0.09
N ILE A 182 2.78 0.68 -0.80
CA ILE A 182 3.01 -0.73 -0.54
C ILE A 182 4.49 -1.03 -0.76
N ALA A 183 5.11 -1.66 0.22
CA ALA A 183 6.50 -2.06 0.15
C ALA A 183 6.60 -3.59 0.21
N ALA A 184 7.43 -4.18 -0.66
CA ALA A 184 7.86 -5.55 -0.57
C ALA A 184 9.38 -5.53 -0.38
N VAL A 185 9.87 -6.05 0.74
CA VAL A 185 11.27 -5.95 1.12
C VAL A 185 11.83 -7.30 1.56
N VAL A 186 13.08 -7.54 1.17
CA VAL A 186 13.88 -8.67 1.69
C VAL A 186 14.85 -8.10 2.71
N SER A 187 14.97 -8.75 3.85
CA SER A 187 15.90 -8.38 4.91
C SER A 187 16.65 -9.59 5.43
N THR A 188 17.83 -9.37 6.02
CA THR A 188 18.53 -10.44 6.72
C THR A 188 17.78 -10.83 7.98
N PRO A 189 17.82 -12.12 8.40
CA PRO A 189 17.21 -12.55 9.65
C PRO A 189 17.76 -11.74 10.83
N ALA A 190 16.90 -11.42 11.78
CA ALA A 190 17.39 -10.87 13.05
C ALA A 190 18.32 -11.90 13.74
N PRO A 191 19.43 -11.44 14.35
CA PRO A 191 20.30 -12.38 15.09
C PRO A 191 19.48 -13.11 16.15
N LYS A 192 19.57 -14.43 16.13
CA LYS A 192 18.95 -15.26 17.18
C LYS A 192 19.60 -14.89 18.52
N LYS A 193 18.80 -14.40 19.45
CA LYS A 193 19.20 -14.19 20.83
C LYS A 193 19.35 -15.52 21.54
#